data_d7b633af9501e56be4455da2365020c5
#
_entry.id   d7b633af9501e56be4455da2365020c5
#
_cell.length_a   1.000
_cell.length_b   1.000
_cell.length_c   1.000
_cell.angle_alpha   90.00
_cell.angle_beta   90.00
_cell.angle_gamma   90.00
#
_symmetry.space_group_name_H-M   'P 1'
#
loop_
_entity.id
_entity.type
_entity.pdbx_description
1 polymer ?
#
loop_
_entity_poly.entity_id
_entity_poly.type
_entity_poly.pdbx_seq_one_letter_code
_entity_poly.pdbx_strand_id
1 'polypeptide(L)'
;MQIEQVFKAMGTEFKAMSCYGGRPAMEEHRTMKGMQPAVIIGTPGRMNDHLSKQNFDASTVSLLVIDEFDKCLEFGFQEEMATVIGQLPDLKRRFLTSATDAEEIPQFTGLNRTIKLDFLTNDVEESRLRLMKVVSPAKDKIETLYKLLCTLGSSSSIVFCNHRDAVDRVSALLTEKGVSNERFHGGMEQPDRERALYKFRNGSCPVLVSTDLAARGLDIPEVEHIIHYHLPVNEEAFTHRNGRTARWDATGTSYLILNPEEHVPDYIPSELEIFDLPENAPRPAKPQWVTIYIGKGKKDKLSKIDIAGFLYKKGNLAREDVGAIDVKDHYAFVAVRRPKMKQLLTLIRGEKIKGMKTVIEEAD
;
A
#
# COMPACT_ATOMS: atom_id res chain seq x y z
N MET A 1 -6.89 -1.35 7.58
CA MET A 1 -7.52 -0.16 6.97
C MET A 1 -8.31 -0.51 5.71
N GLN A 2 -7.78 -1.28 4.78
CA GLN A 2 -8.48 -1.69 3.55
C GLN A 2 -9.77 -2.46 3.86
N ILE A 3 -9.71 -3.53 4.65
CA ILE A 3 -10.88 -4.32 5.05
C ILE A 3 -11.97 -3.43 5.69
N GLU A 4 -11.59 -2.49 6.56
CA GLU A 4 -12.55 -1.56 7.17
C GLU A 4 -13.21 -0.64 6.14
N GLN A 5 -12.45 -0.17 5.15
CA GLN A 5 -13.00 0.68 4.07
C GLN A 5 -14.00 -0.09 3.20
N VAL A 6 -13.64 -1.33 2.83
CA VAL A 6 -14.53 -2.23 2.07
C VAL A 6 -15.80 -2.49 2.88
N PHE A 7 -15.67 -2.83 4.17
CA PHE A 7 -16.81 -3.06 5.03
C PHE A 7 -17.73 -1.83 5.13
N LYS A 8 -17.17 -0.64 5.28
CA LYS A 8 -17.94 0.62 5.30
C LYS A 8 -18.63 0.90 3.95
N ALA A 9 -17.98 0.55 2.84
CA ALA A 9 -18.54 0.71 1.49
C ALA A 9 -19.74 -0.21 1.24
N MET A 10 -19.86 -1.32 1.97
CA MET A 10 -21.04 -2.21 1.91
C MET A 10 -22.33 -1.56 2.43
N GLY A 11 -22.23 -0.42 3.12
CA GLY A 11 -23.40 0.34 3.60
C GLY A 11 -24.23 -0.37 4.68
N THR A 12 -23.61 -1.27 5.46
CA THR A 12 -24.31 -1.99 6.55
C THR A 12 -24.52 -1.08 7.76
N GLU A 13 -25.50 -1.40 8.60
CA GLU A 13 -25.74 -0.72 9.90
C GLU A 13 -24.69 -1.10 10.96
N PHE A 14 -23.90 -2.14 10.71
CA PHE A 14 -22.92 -2.64 11.67
C PHE A 14 -21.70 -1.72 11.76
N LYS A 15 -21.18 -1.53 12.96
CA LYS A 15 -19.96 -0.77 13.20
C LYS A 15 -18.74 -1.68 13.07
N ALA A 16 -17.72 -1.21 12.36
CA ALA A 16 -16.43 -1.86 12.29
C ALA A 16 -15.34 -0.96 12.88
N MET A 17 -14.33 -1.56 13.50
CA MET A 17 -13.17 -0.85 14.05
C MET A 17 -11.89 -1.56 13.67
N SER A 18 -10.90 -0.79 13.19
CA SER A 18 -9.53 -1.27 12.92
C SER A 18 -8.60 -0.98 14.08
N CYS A 19 -7.85 -2.00 14.50
CA CYS A 19 -6.88 -1.99 15.60
C CYS A 19 -5.51 -2.49 15.10
N TYR A 20 -4.53 -1.59 14.97
CA TYR A 20 -3.21 -1.94 14.45
C TYR A 20 -2.10 -1.11 15.08
N GLY A 21 -0.84 -1.58 14.98
CA GLY A 21 0.33 -0.90 15.51
C GLY A 21 0.53 0.52 14.93
N GLY A 22 1.29 1.37 15.64
CA GLY A 22 1.57 2.74 15.22
C GLY A 22 0.54 3.79 15.64
N ARG A 23 -0.53 3.39 16.35
CA ARG A 23 -1.50 4.31 16.99
C ARG A 23 -1.42 4.25 18.50
N PRO A 24 -1.78 5.35 19.24
CA PRO A 24 -1.85 5.33 20.68
C PRO A 24 -2.88 4.31 21.18
N ALA A 25 -2.43 3.30 21.91
CA ALA A 25 -3.28 2.21 22.40
C ALA A 25 -4.45 2.71 23.27
N MET A 26 -4.21 3.73 24.09
CA MET A 26 -5.24 4.28 24.98
C MET A 26 -6.45 4.89 24.25
N GLU A 27 -6.24 5.48 23.08
CA GLU A 27 -7.34 6.04 22.27
C GLU A 27 -8.18 4.91 21.66
N GLU A 28 -7.51 3.85 21.17
CA GLU A 28 -8.18 2.65 20.66
C GLU A 28 -9.02 1.96 21.76
N HIS A 29 -8.46 1.80 22.97
CA HIS A 29 -9.17 1.19 24.10
C HIS A 29 -10.46 1.94 24.47
N ARG A 30 -10.41 3.27 24.54
CA ARG A 30 -11.59 4.10 24.82
C ARG A 30 -12.63 4.00 23.71
N THR A 31 -12.18 4.03 22.46
CA THR A 31 -13.05 3.93 21.30
C THR A 31 -13.73 2.57 21.24
N MET A 32 -12.99 1.47 21.48
CA MET A 32 -13.52 0.11 21.51
C MET A 32 -14.65 -0.03 22.52
N LYS A 33 -14.41 0.38 23.77
CA LYS A 33 -15.40 0.31 24.86
C LYS A 33 -16.65 1.16 24.58
N GLY A 34 -16.48 2.35 23.99
CA GLY A 34 -17.60 3.25 23.69
C GLY A 34 -18.39 2.87 22.43
N MET A 35 -17.74 2.27 21.42
CA MET A 35 -18.37 1.95 20.14
C MET A 35 -19.08 0.60 20.17
N GLN A 36 -18.54 -0.38 20.88
CA GLN A 36 -18.95 -1.80 20.83
C GLN A 36 -19.12 -2.28 19.38
N PRO A 37 -18.06 -2.37 18.59
CA PRO A 37 -18.15 -2.71 17.18
C PRO A 37 -18.59 -4.16 16.96
N ALA A 38 -19.41 -4.40 15.95
CA ALA A 38 -19.79 -5.76 15.53
C ALA A 38 -18.66 -6.47 14.76
N VAL A 39 -17.74 -5.71 14.17
CA VAL A 39 -16.58 -6.22 13.44
C VAL A 39 -15.31 -5.55 13.97
N ILE A 40 -14.36 -6.35 14.42
CA ILE A 40 -13.04 -5.91 14.86
C ILE A 40 -12.02 -6.44 13.88
N ILE A 41 -11.22 -5.53 13.31
CA ILE A 41 -10.19 -5.84 12.33
C ILE A 41 -8.85 -5.49 12.97
N GLY A 42 -7.97 -6.45 13.19
CA GLY A 42 -6.74 -6.18 13.93
C GLY A 42 -5.57 -7.06 13.53
N THR A 43 -4.36 -6.60 13.85
CA THR A 43 -3.16 -7.43 13.81
C THR A 43 -3.11 -8.33 15.06
N PRO A 44 -2.51 -9.54 14.98
CA PRO A 44 -2.51 -10.48 16.10
C PRO A 44 -2.06 -9.88 17.44
N GLY A 45 -0.94 -9.18 17.48
CA GLY A 45 -0.43 -8.56 18.71
C GLY A 45 -1.36 -7.49 19.28
N ARG A 46 -2.04 -6.69 18.43
CA ARG A 46 -3.01 -5.69 18.92
C ARG A 46 -4.30 -6.33 19.41
N MET A 47 -4.72 -7.43 18.80
CA MET A 47 -5.86 -8.21 19.29
C MET A 47 -5.60 -8.81 20.67
N ASN A 48 -4.40 -9.36 20.89
CA ASN A 48 -3.98 -9.83 22.21
C ASN A 48 -3.99 -8.73 23.26
N ASP A 49 -3.55 -7.51 22.94
CA ASP A 49 -3.61 -6.36 23.84
C ASP A 49 -5.06 -6.00 24.22
N HIS A 50 -5.99 -5.99 23.26
CA HIS A 50 -7.41 -5.71 23.53
C HIS A 50 -8.09 -6.82 24.34
N LEU A 51 -7.80 -8.08 24.06
CA LEU A 51 -8.33 -9.24 24.79
C LEU A 51 -7.82 -9.27 26.23
N SER A 52 -6.51 -9.08 26.44
CA SER A 52 -5.92 -9.07 27.78
C SER A 52 -6.46 -7.94 28.67
N LYS A 53 -6.86 -6.81 28.07
CA LYS A 53 -7.46 -5.66 28.76
C LYS A 53 -8.99 -5.67 28.81
N GLN A 54 -9.59 -6.74 28.29
CA GLN A 54 -11.06 -6.91 28.28
C GLN A 54 -11.79 -5.67 27.70
N ASN A 55 -11.31 -5.16 26.58
CA ASN A 55 -11.89 -3.98 25.94
C ASN A 55 -13.19 -4.29 25.20
N PHE A 56 -13.47 -5.55 24.94
CA PHE A 56 -14.73 -6.10 24.44
C PHE A 56 -14.98 -7.48 25.07
N ASP A 57 -16.21 -7.97 25.02
CA ASP A 57 -16.57 -9.28 25.53
C ASP A 57 -16.22 -10.38 24.51
N ALA A 58 -15.17 -11.15 24.82
CA ALA A 58 -14.67 -12.23 23.97
C ALA A 58 -15.69 -13.36 23.75
N SER A 59 -16.64 -13.57 24.69
CA SER A 59 -17.70 -14.59 24.57
C SER A 59 -18.73 -14.27 23.47
N THR A 60 -18.83 -13.00 23.07
CA THR A 60 -19.73 -12.58 22.00
C THR A 60 -19.15 -12.84 20.59
N VAL A 61 -17.86 -13.18 20.49
CA VAL A 61 -17.20 -13.42 19.20
C VAL A 61 -17.50 -14.82 18.71
N SER A 62 -18.28 -14.92 17.64
CA SER A 62 -18.71 -16.20 17.05
C SER A 62 -18.03 -16.55 15.74
N LEU A 63 -17.37 -15.57 15.11
CA LEU A 63 -16.73 -15.70 13.80
C LEU A 63 -15.32 -15.14 13.82
N LEU A 64 -14.35 -15.88 13.28
CA LEU A 64 -12.97 -15.46 13.05
C LEU A 64 -12.63 -15.60 11.57
N VAL A 65 -11.99 -14.58 11.01
CA VAL A 65 -11.38 -14.60 9.68
C VAL A 65 -9.90 -14.29 9.85
N ILE A 66 -9.03 -15.14 9.35
CA ILE A 66 -7.59 -14.91 9.26
C ILE A 66 -7.25 -14.71 7.78
N ASP A 67 -6.96 -13.47 7.44
CA ASP A 67 -6.59 -13.08 6.09
C ASP A 67 -5.07 -13.17 5.90
N GLU A 68 -4.61 -13.53 4.69
CA GLU A 68 -3.20 -13.80 4.39
C GLU A 68 -2.59 -14.82 5.40
N PHE A 69 -3.30 -15.94 5.62
CA PHE A 69 -2.92 -16.93 6.63
C PHE A 69 -1.52 -17.51 6.41
N ASP A 70 -1.15 -17.81 5.17
CA ASP A 70 0.19 -18.20 4.74
C ASP A 70 1.26 -17.24 5.28
N LYS A 71 1.01 -15.96 5.20
CA LYS A 71 1.91 -14.91 5.69
C LYS A 71 1.97 -14.83 7.21
N CYS A 72 0.85 -15.05 7.85
CA CYS A 72 0.83 -15.11 9.31
C CYS A 72 1.73 -16.23 9.84
N LEU A 73 1.83 -17.35 9.12
CA LEU A 73 2.74 -18.45 9.45
C LEU A 73 4.20 -18.11 9.15
N GLU A 74 4.48 -17.57 7.97
CA GLU A 74 5.84 -17.21 7.53
C GLU A 74 6.49 -16.18 8.48
N PHE A 75 5.74 -15.19 8.95
CA PHE A 75 6.25 -14.15 9.84
C PHE A 75 6.31 -14.53 11.32
N GLY A 76 6.01 -15.77 11.65
CA GLY A 76 6.10 -16.28 13.01
C GLY A 76 5.00 -15.78 13.95
N PHE A 77 3.84 -15.32 13.42
CA PHE A 77 2.70 -14.90 14.26
C PHE A 77 1.87 -16.06 14.81
N GLN A 78 2.39 -17.28 14.76
CA GLN A 78 1.67 -18.48 15.20
C GLN A 78 1.29 -18.41 16.68
N GLU A 79 2.21 -17.99 17.55
CA GLU A 79 1.98 -17.90 18.99
C GLU A 79 0.95 -16.82 19.33
N GLU A 80 1.05 -15.66 18.68
CA GLU A 80 0.09 -14.58 18.88
C GLU A 80 -1.31 -14.97 18.41
N MET A 81 -1.41 -15.64 17.26
CA MET A 81 -2.69 -16.12 16.73
C MET A 81 -3.28 -17.22 17.62
N ALA A 82 -2.46 -18.17 18.08
CA ALA A 82 -2.89 -19.21 19.02
C ALA A 82 -3.44 -18.58 20.31
N THR A 83 -2.76 -17.54 20.81
CA THR A 83 -3.18 -16.80 22.01
C THR A 83 -4.53 -16.09 21.78
N VAL A 84 -4.73 -15.44 20.62
CA VAL A 84 -6.02 -14.82 20.27
C VAL A 84 -7.12 -15.87 20.22
N ILE A 85 -6.91 -16.97 19.50
CA ILE A 85 -7.92 -18.02 19.35
C ILE A 85 -8.28 -18.67 20.69
N GLY A 86 -7.28 -18.91 21.55
CA GLY A 86 -7.47 -19.49 22.88
C GLY A 86 -8.30 -18.61 23.82
N GLN A 87 -8.37 -17.30 23.56
CA GLN A 87 -9.17 -16.36 24.35
C GLN A 87 -10.60 -16.15 23.81
N LEU A 88 -11.02 -16.85 22.75
CA LEU A 88 -12.34 -16.75 22.11
C LEU A 88 -13.15 -18.02 22.38
N PRO A 89 -13.86 -18.15 23.54
CA PRO A 89 -14.47 -19.40 23.99
C PRO A 89 -15.64 -19.88 23.12
N ASP A 90 -16.41 -18.95 22.54
CA ASP A 90 -17.66 -19.24 21.81
C ASP A 90 -17.53 -19.15 20.29
N LEU A 91 -16.29 -19.34 19.80
CA LEU A 91 -15.99 -19.26 18.36
C LEU A 91 -16.61 -20.43 17.58
N LYS A 92 -17.61 -20.12 16.74
CA LYS A 92 -18.39 -21.12 15.98
C LYS A 92 -17.86 -21.36 14.57
N ARG A 93 -17.33 -20.31 13.92
CA ARG A 93 -16.86 -20.39 12.52
C ARG A 93 -15.49 -19.77 12.39
N ARG A 94 -14.66 -20.38 11.56
CA ARG A 94 -13.32 -19.90 11.23
C ARG A 94 -13.14 -19.96 9.72
N PHE A 95 -12.60 -18.87 9.16
CA PHE A 95 -12.22 -18.80 7.77
C PHE A 95 -10.74 -18.42 7.68
N LEU A 96 -10.02 -19.15 6.84
CA LEU A 96 -8.64 -18.83 6.48
C LEU A 96 -8.64 -18.46 5.00
N THR A 97 -8.06 -17.33 4.67
CA THR A 97 -7.84 -16.93 3.27
C THR A 97 -6.34 -16.91 3.01
N SER A 98 -5.93 -17.39 1.85
CA SER A 98 -4.53 -17.50 1.45
C SER A 98 -4.41 -17.29 -0.05
N ALA A 99 -3.33 -16.69 -0.50
CA ALA A 99 -2.99 -16.58 -1.91
C ALA A 99 -2.25 -17.82 -2.43
N THR A 100 -1.78 -18.68 -1.52
CA THR A 100 -1.08 -19.94 -1.82
C THR A 100 -1.79 -21.10 -1.14
N ASP A 101 -1.61 -22.30 -1.68
CA ASP A 101 -2.10 -23.51 -1.03
C ASP A 101 -1.22 -23.82 0.20
N ALA A 102 -1.82 -23.84 1.38
CA ALA A 102 -1.11 -24.22 2.59
C ALA A 102 -1.00 -25.76 2.65
N GLU A 103 0.21 -26.28 2.64
CA GLU A 103 0.46 -27.74 2.74
C GLU A 103 -0.14 -28.34 4.02
N GLU A 104 -0.08 -27.61 5.13
CA GLU A 104 -0.67 -28.03 6.41
C GLU A 104 -1.33 -26.85 7.14
N ILE A 105 -2.52 -27.09 7.69
CA ILE A 105 -3.19 -26.15 8.58
C ILE A 105 -2.82 -26.49 10.02
N PRO A 106 -2.09 -25.61 10.74
CA PRO A 106 -1.64 -25.88 12.11
C PRO A 106 -2.80 -26.13 13.08
N GLN A 107 -2.58 -27.02 14.02
CA GLN A 107 -3.60 -27.46 15.01
C GLN A 107 -4.15 -26.30 15.86
N PHE A 108 -3.38 -25.24 16.12
CA PHE A 108 -3.84 -24.10 16.92
C PHE A 108 -5.05 -23.38 16.32
N THR A 109 -5.26 -23.49 14.99
CA THR A 109 -6.45 -22.93 14.34
C THR A 109 -7.75 -23.53 14.81
N GLY A 110 -7.70 -24.75 15.40
CA GLY A 110 -8.87 -25.51 15.85
C GLY A 110 -9.78 -25.98 14.71
N LEU A 111 -9.28 -26.05 13.48
CA LEU A 111 -10.00 -26.53 12.32
C LEU A 111 -9.82 -28.06 12.21
N ASN A 112 -10.85 -28.82 12.55
CA ASN A 112 -10.83 -30.30 12.49
C ASN A 112 -11.45 -30.85 11.19
N ARG A 113 -12.34 -30.09 10.55
CA ARG A 113 -12.97 -30.41 9.25
C ARG A 113 -13.04 -29.13 8.44
N THR A 114 -12.30 -29.08 7.36
CA THR A 114 -12.25 -27.93 6.48
C THR A 114 -13.00 -28.21 5.18
N ILE A 115 -13.69 -27.19 4.68
CA ILE A 115 -14.17 -27.16 3.29
C ILE A 115 -13.16 -26.25 2.58
N LYS A 116 -12.36 -26.81 1.69
CA LYS A 116 -11.46 -26.04 0.83
C LYS A 116 -12.26 -25.54 -0.37
N LEU A 117 -12.23 -24.23 -0.54
CA LEU A 117 -12.69 -23.54 -1.74
C LEU A 117 -11.45 -23.04 -2.47
N ASP A 118 -11.16 -23.65 -3.59
CA ASP A 118 -9.98 -23.32 -4.39
C ASP A 118 -10.40 -22.44 -5.56
N PHE A 119 -9.86 -21.23 -5.58
CA PHE A 119 -10.05 -20.26 -6.66
C PHE A 119 -8.71 -19.92 -7.33
N LEU A 120 -7.65 -20.67 -7.05
CA LEU A 120 -6.34 -20.53 -7.66
C LEU A 120 -6.39 -21.10 -9.09
N THR A 121 -6.96 -20.36 -10.02
CA THR A 121 -6.98 -20.74 -11.44
C THR A 121 -5.75 -20.16 -12.13
N ASN A 122 -4.82 -21.02 -12.50
CA ASN A 122 -3.57 -20.64 -13.18
C ASN A 122 -3.77 -20.09 -14.60
N ASP A 123 -4.90 -20.37 -15.23
CA ASP A 123 -5.04 -20.20 -16.68
C ASP A 123 -5.42 -18.77 -17.17
N VAL A 124 -5.95 -17.92 -16.31
CA VAL A 124 -6.47 -16.60 -16.72
C VAL A 124 -5.53 -15.45 -16.33
N GLU A 125 -4.81 -15.56 -15.22
CA GLU A 125 -3.88 -14.51 -14.78
C GLU A 125 -2.57 -14.51 -15.57
N GLU A 126 -2.06 -15.69 -15.99
CA GLU A 126 -0.82 -15.80 -16.80
C GLU A 126 -0.94 -15.10 -18.16
N SER A 127 -2.14 -15.06 -18.76
CA SER A 127 -2.34 -14.43 -20.07
C SER A 127 -2.32 -12.90 -20.06
N ARG A 128 -2.39 -12.27 -18.87
CA ARG A 128 -2.47 -10.80 -18.74
C ARG A 128 -1.20 -10.15 -18.21
N LEU A 129 -0.33 -10.94 -17.60
CA LEU A 129 0.95 -10.50 -17.09
C LEU A 129 2.06 -10.75 -18.12
N ARG A 130 2.64 -9.69 -18.67
CA ARG A 130 3.80 -9.80 -19.54
C ARG A 130 5.07 -9.77 -18.71
N LEU A 131 5.83 -10.85 -18.73
CA LEU A 131 7.13 -10.94 -18.07
C LEU A 131 8.25 -10.58 -19.04
N MET A 132 9.12 -9.65 -18.64
CA MET A 132 10.22 -9.17 -19.48
C MET A 132 11.53 -9.14 -18.69
N LYS A 133 12.61 -9.47 -19.38
CA LYS A 133 13.98 -9.37 -18.87
C LYS A 133 14.61 -8.06 -19.35
N VAL A 134 15.25 -7.33 -18.45
CA VAL A 134 16.05 -6.16 -18.73
C VAL A 134 17.51 -6.46 -18.35
N VAL A 135 18.41 -6.42 -19.32
CA VAL A 135 19.82 -6.75 -19.08
C VAL A 135 20.55 -5.52 -18.54
N SER A 136 21.17 -5.64 -17.38
CA SER A 136 22.08 -4.63 -16.83
C SER A 136 23.52 -5.01 -17.13
N PRO A 137 24.31 -4.14 -17.78
CA PRO A 137 25.70 -4.45 -18.11
C PRO A 137 26.61 -4.44 -16.87
N ALA A 138 26.16 -3.83 -15.77
CA ALA A 138 26.91 -3.70 -14.52
C ALA A 138 26.20 -4.39 -13.37
N LYS A 139 26.97 -4.79 -12.35
CA LYS A 139 26.45 -5.35 -11.10
C LYS A 139 25.53 -4.36 -10.36
N ASP A 140 25.89 -3.07 -10.36
CA ASP A 140 25.00 -2.02 -9.89
C ASP A 140 23.98 -1.67 -10.98
N LYS A 141 22.75 -2.04 -10.76
CA LYS A 141 21.64 -1.96 -11.72
C LYS A 141 20.96 -0.57 -11.76
N ILE A 142 21.48 0.43 -11.06
CA ILE A 142 20.80 1.74 -10.90
C ILE A 142 20.66 2.50 -12.24
N GLU A 143 21.67 2.45 -13.12
CA GLU A 143 21.60 3.09 -14.42
C GLU A 143 20.58 2.41 -15.33
N THR A 144 20.49 1.09 -15.27
CA THR A 144 19.50 0.30 -16.00
C THR A 144 18.09 0.62 -15.51
N LEU A 145 17.89 0.66 -14.19
CA LEU A 145 16.61 1.06 -13.59
C LEU A 145 16.22 2.49 -13.98
N TYR A 146 17.16 3.42 -13.92
CA TYR A 146 16.93 4.81 -14.32
C TYR A 146 16.46 4.91 -15.78
N LYS A 147 17.17 4.26 -16.72
CA LYS A 147 16.79 4.23 -18.14
C LYS A 147 15.42 3.60 -18.35
N LEU A 148 15.13 2.49 -17.65
CA LEU A 148 13.82 1.84 -17.72
C LEU A 148 12.72 2.78 -17.27
N LEU A 149 12.83 3.39 -16.10
CA LEU A 149 11.83 4.33 -15.57
C LEU A 149 11.64 5.55 -16.47
N CYS A 150 12.71 6.08 -17.05
CA CYS A 150 12.62 7.17 -18.03
C CYS A 150 11.86 6.73 -19.31
N THR A 151 12.05 5.49 -19.75
CA THR A 151 11.34 4.92 -20.91
C THR A 151 9.86 4.68 -20.62
N LEU A 152 9.53 4.23 -19.40
CA LEU A 152 8.16 4.02 -18.94
C LEU A 152 7.40 5.35 -18.69
N GLY A 153 8.15 6.44 -18.52
CA GLY A 153 7.57 7.78 -18.40
C GLY A 153 6.84 8.02 -17.09
N SER A 154 5.55 8.38 -17.14
CA SER A 154 4.71 8.66 -15.96
C SER A 154 3.81 7.49 -15.56
N SER A 155 4.00 6.33 -16.16
CA SER A 155 3.26 5.10 -15.81
C SER A 155 3.55 4.67 -14.38
N SER A 156 2.50 4.20 -13.70
CA SER A 156 2.61 3.77 -12.30
C SER A 156 3.48 2.52 -12.18
N SER A 157 4.51 2.60 -11.34
CA SER A 157 5.51 1.55 -11.21
C SER A 157 5.87 1.27 -9.75
N ILE A 158 5.98 -0.01 -9.38
CA ILE A 158 6.56 -0.41 -8.09
C ILE A 158 7.91 -1.06 -8.35
N VAL A 159 8.96 -0.54 -7.70
CA VAL A 159 10.31 -1.08 -7.73
C VAL A 159 10.55 -1.87 -6.45
N PHE A 160 10.75 -3.17 -6.58
CA PHE A 160 10.96 -4.05 -5.44
C PHE A 160 12.43 -4.26 -5.11
N CYS A 161 12.78 -3.98 -3.84
CA CYS A 161 14.07 -4.28 -3.22
C CYS A 161 13.89 -5.23 -2.05
N ASN A 162 14.86 -6.13 -1.81
CA ASN A 162 14.76 -7.13 -0.73
C ASN A 162 15.02 -6.54 0.67
N HIS A 163 15.73 -5.42 0.77
CA HIS A 163 16.14 -4.81 2.05
C HIS A 163 15.79 -3.33 2.12
N ARG A 164 15.56 -2.82 3.36
CA ARG A 164 15.21 -1.41 3.62
C ARG A 164 16.30 -0.46 3.14
N ASP A 165 17.55 -0.76 3.46
CA ASP A 165 18.72 0.06 3.07
C ASP A 165 18.84 0.18 1.54
N ALA A 166 18.48 -0.88 0.82
CA ALA A 166 18.45 -0.85 -0.64
C ALA A 166 17.30 0.05 -1.16
N VAL A 167 16.14 0.06 -0.49
CA VAL A 167 15.04 0.98 -0.82
C VAL A 167 15.50 2.42 -0.64
N ASP A 168 16.11 2.75 0.50
CA ASP A 168 16.60 4.10 0.79
C ASP A 168 17.66 4.54 -0.22
N ARG A 169 18.64 3.67 -0.51
CA ARG A 169 19.70 3.94 -1.49
C ARG A 169 19.15 4.15 -2.91
N VAL A 170 18.31 3.24 -3.38
CA VAL A 170 17.73 3.33 -4.74
C VAL A 170 16.86 4.57 -4.88
N SER A 171 16.01 4.85 -3.90
CA SER A 171 15.16 6.05 -3.88
C SER A 171 15.98 7.34 -3.92
N ALA A 172 17.04 7.45 -3.11
CA ALA A 172 17.92 8.61 -3.09
C ALA A 172 18.60 8.85 -4.44
N LEU A 173 19.19 7.80 -5.03
CA LEU A 173 19.86 7.87 -6.33
C LEU A 173 18.90 8.23 -7.47
N LEU A 174 17.67 7.71 -7.45
CA LEU A 174 16.63 8.08 -8.42
C LEU A 174 16.23 9.55 -8.27
N THR A 175 16.14 10.05 -7.05
CA THR A 175 15.84 11.46 -6.76
C THR A 175 16.95 12.39 -7.28
N GLU A 176 18.23 12.05 -7.04
CA GLU A 176 19.38 12.78 -7.57
C GLU A 176 19.36 12.85 -9.10
N LYS A 177 18.89 11.78 -9.76
CA LYS A 177 18.72 11.73 -11.22
C LYS A 177 17.42 12.42 -11.71
N GLY A 178 16.63 13.01 -10.83
CA GLY A 178 15.41 13.74 -11.14
C GLY A 178 14.17 12.88 -11.40
N VAL A 179 14.19 11.59 -11.06
CA VAL A 179 13.02 10.71 -11.09
C VAL A 179 12.15 10.98 -9.87
N SER A 180 10.88 11.34 -10.09
CA SER A 180 9.90 11.48 -9.00
C SER A 180 9.56 10.11 -8.45
N ASN A 181 9.97 9.84 -7.22
CA ASN A 181 9.76 8.56 -6.56
C ASN A 181 9.55 8.73 -5.05
N GLU A 182 8.86 7.78 -4.43
CA GLU A 182 8.71 7.68 -2.97
C GLU A 182 9.26 6.33 -2.50
N ARG A 183 9.92 6.35 -1.34
CA ARG A 183 10.35 5.14 -0.65
C ARG A 183 9.23 4.60 0.24
N PHE A 184 9.19 3.28 0.40
CA PHE A 184 8.16 2.65 1.22
C PHE A 184 8.66 1.36 1.87
N HIS A 185 8.92 1.39 3.19
CA HIS A 185 9.37 0.23 3.96
C HIS A 185 8.96 0.31 5.43
N GLY A 186 9.05 -0.81 6.13
CA GLY A 186 8.60 -0.91 7.53
C GLY A 186 9.41 -0.11 8.57
N GLY A 187 10.57 0.46 8.19
CA GLY A 187 11.36 1.34 9.06
C GLY A 187 10.93 2.81 9.05
N MET A 188 9.97 3.17 8.19
CA MET A 188 9.46 4.54 8.11
C MET A 188 8.40 4.79 9.19
N GLU A 189 8.32 6.05 9.65
CA GLU A 189 7.24 6.51 10.52
C GLU A 189 5.88 6.45 9.79
N GLN A 190 4.81 6.22 10.56
CA GLN A 190 3.48 6.05 9.98
C GLN A 190 2.99 7.25 9.14
N PRO A 191 3.21 8.52 9.54
CA PRO A 191 2.84 9.69 8.74
C PRO A 191 3.55 9.71 7.36
N ASP A 192 4.84 9.36 7.32
CA ASP A 192 5.61 9.32 6.07
C ASP A 192 5.12 8.22 5.15
N ARG A 193 4.78 7.05 5.70
CA ARG A 193 4.16 5.95 4.93
C ARG A 193 2.82 6.37 4.33
N GLU A 194 1.97 7.05 5.12
CA GLU A 194 0.68 7.54 4.64
C GLU A 194 0.84 8.60 3.54
N ARG A 195 1.83 9.50 3.67
CA ARG A 195 2.17 10.51 2.66
C ARG A 195 2.64 9.86 1.36
N ALA A 196 3.61 8.95 1.43
CA ALA A 196 4.16 8.25 0.26
C ALA A 196 3.07 7.50 -0.52
N LEU A 197 2.23 6.74 0.17
CA LEU A 197 1.09 6.06 -0.46
C LEU A 197 0.08 7.03 -1.07
N TYR A 198 -0.21 8.13 -0.39
CA TYR A 198 -1.13 9.11 -0.92
C TYR A 198 -0.59 9.76 -2.20
N LYS A 199 0.70 10.17 -2.22
CA LYS A 199 1.37 10.73 -3.41
C LYS A 199 1.39 9.74 -4.57
N PHE A 200 1.60 8.46 -4.29
CA PHE A 200 1.55 7.39 -5.29
C PHE A 200 0.14 7.19 -5.84
N ARG A 201 -0.88 7.07 -4.97
CA ARG A 201 -2.28 6.87 -5.37
C ARG A 201 -2.87 8.00 -6.20
N ASN A 202 -2.49 9.24 -5.95
CA ASN A 202 -3.03 10.39 -6.64
C ASN A 202 -2.25 10.79 -7.91
N GLY A 203 -1.20 10.04 -8.25
CA GLY A 203 -0.36 10.28 -9.42
C GLY A 203 0.63 11.44 -9.28
N SER A 204 0.84 11.98 -8.05
CA SER A 204 1.89 12.99 -7.81
C SER A 204 3.28 12.38 -7.80
N CYS A 205 3.37 11.08 -7.56
CA CYS A 205 4.58 10.29 -7.62
C CYS A 205 4.29 8.97 -8.37
N PRO A 206 4.83 8.76 -9.57
CA PRO A 206 4.55 7.56 -10.36
C PRO A 206 5.35 6.33 -9.92
N VAL A 207 6.42 6.49 -9.16
CA VAL A 207 7.32 5.40 -8.79
C VAL A 207 7.34 5.19 -7.28
N LEU A 208 7.02 3.98 -6.84
CA LEU A 208 7.14 3.56 -5.44
C LEU A 208 8.29 2.56 -5.32
N VAL A 209 9.33 2.87 -4.56
CA VAL A 209 10.43 1.94 -4.23
C VAL A 209 10.12 1.26 -2.91
N SER A 210 9.93 -0.05 -2.90
CA SER A 210 9.38 -0.75 -1.74
C SER A 210 10.06 -2.09 -1.43
N THR A 211 9.91 -2.54 -0.18
CA THR A 211 10.15 -3.94 0.19
C THR A 211 8.85 -4.75 0.08
N ASP A 212 8.97 -6.08 -0.04
CA ASP A 212 7.82 -6.99 -0.09
C ASP A 212 6.89 -6.82 1.10
N LEU A 213 7.45 -6.83 2.31
CA LEU A 213 6.69 -6.71 3.56
C LEU A 213 5.90 -5.40 3.64
N ALA A 214 6.46 -4.31 3.16
CA ALA A 214 5.79 -3.03 3.21
C ALA A 214 4.65 -2.92 2.18
N ALA A 215 4.80 -3.55 1.01
CA ALA A 215 3.80 -3.53 -0.06
C ALA A 215 2.61 -4.47 0.19
N ARG A 216 2.75 -5.42 1.13
CA ARG A 216 1.70 -6.40 1.47
C ARG A 216 0.61 -5.77 2.33
N GLY A 217 -0.61 -6.27 2.19
CA GLY A 217 -1.76 -5.82 2.99
C GLY A 217 -2.13 -4.34 2.82
N LEU A 218 -1.52 -3.65 1.87
CA LEU A 218 -1.83 -2.27 1.57
C LEU A 218 -2.77 -2.19 0.37
N ASP A 219 -3.70 -1.27 0.47
CA ASP A 219 -4.51 -0.82 -0.66
C ASP A 219 -3.63 0.03 -1.60
N ILE A 220 -2.64 -0.62 -2.24
CA ILE A 220 -1.90 -0.03 -3.35
C ILE A 220 -2.80 -0.21 -4.57
N PRO A 221 -3.13 0.87 -5.30
CA PRO A 221 -3.88 0.74 -6.53
C PRO A 221 -3.15 -0.18 -7.49
N GLU A 222 -3.89 -0.78 -8.39
CA GLU A 222 -3.31 -1.53 -9.49
C GLU A 222 -2.31 -0.66 -10.25
N VAL A 223 -1.14 -1.22 -10.52
CA VAL A 223 -0.05 -0.52 -11.19
C VAL A 223 0.20 -1.11 -12.58
N GLU A 224 0.70 -0.28 -13.47
CA GLU A 224 1.01 -0.69 -14.83
C GLU A 224 2.27 -1.57 -14.88
N HIS A 225 3.24 -1.29 -14.00
CA HIS A 225 4.54 -1.95 -14.04
C HIS A 225 5.03 -2.40 -12.67
N ILE A 226 5.53 -3.64 -12.63
CA ILE A 226 6.30 -4.20 -11.52
C ILE A 226 7.76 -4.30 -11.98
N ILE A 227 8.69 -3.85 -11.14
CA ILE A 227 10.11 -3.89 -11.46
C ILE A 227 10.85 -4.61 -10.33
N HIS A 228 11.40 -5.77 -10.63
CA HIS A 228 12.24 -6.54 -9.73
C HIS A 228 13.68 -6.01 -9.83
N TYR A 229 14.00 -4.97 -9.04
CA TYR A 229 15.38 -4.49 -8.92
C TYR A 229 16.27 -5.53 -8.24
N HIS A 230 15.77 -6.17 -7.18
CA HIS A 230 16.29 -7.43 -6.67
C HIS A 230 15.31 -8.54 -7.01
N LEU A 231 15.83 -9.69 -7.44
CA LEU A 231 15.03 -10.88 -7.66
C LEU A 231 14.29 -11.26 -6.37
N PRO A 232 13.05 -11.74 -6.47
CA PRO A 232 12.31 -12.22 -5.31
C PRO A 232 13.02 -13.42 -4.69
N VAL A 233 12.90 -13.56 -3.37
CA VAL A 233 13.62 -14.61 -2.63
C VAL A 233 13.01 -16.01 -2.79
N ASN A 234 11.75 -16.08 -3.23
CA ASN A 234 11.01 -17.30 -3.47
C ASN A 234 9.83 -17.05 -4.43
N GLU A 235 9.19 -18.14 -4.88
CA GLU A 235 8.04 -18.11 -5.79
C GLU A 235 6.88 -17.30 -5.23
N GLU A 236 6.64 -17.42 -3.95
CA GLU A 236 5.58 -16.73 -3.27
C GLU A 236 5.79 -15.19 -3.31
N ALA A 237 7.00 -14.72 -3.04
CA ALA A 237 7.33 -13.30 -3.18
C ALA A 237 7.17 -12.83 -4.63
N PHE A 238 7.50 -13.67 -5.61
CA PHE A 238 7.27 -13.40 -7.03
C PHE A 238 5.79 -13.20 -7.33
N THR A 239 4.95 -14.13 -6.91
CA THR A 239 3.49 -14.09 -7.10
C THR A 239 2.88 -12.86 -6.44
N HIS A 240 3.25 -12.57 -5.18
CA HIS A 240 2.72 -11.41 -4.47
C HIS A 240 3.15 -10.06 -5.06
N ARG A 241 4.38 -9.94 -5.57
CA ARG A 241 4.82 -8.74 -6.27
C ARG A 241 4.00 -8.53 -7.54
N ASN A 242 3.87 -9.58 -8.35
CA ASN A 242 3.13 -9.53 -9.60
C ASN A 242 1.63 -9.33 -9.41
N GLY A 243 1.07 -9.84 -8.33
CA GLY A 243 -0.32 -9.59 -7.95
C GLY A 243 -0.64 -8.12 -7.59
N ARG A 244 0.27 -7.18 -7.78
CA ARG A 244 0.01 -5.73 -7.74
C ARG A 244 -0.32 -5.15 -9.11
N THR A 245 -0.20 -5.94 -10.16
CA THR A 245 -0.56 -5.58 -11.54
C THR A 245 -1.42 -6.68 -12.17
N ALA A 246 -1.97 -6.43 -13.33
CA ALA A 246 -2.75 -7.38 -14.13
C ALA A 246 -3.95 -8.03 -13.41
N ARG A 247 -4.61 -7.31 -12.49
CA ARG A 247 -5.81 -7.79 -11.81
C ARG A 247 -7.06 -7.60 -12.69
N TRP A 248 -8.03 -8.52 -12.52
CA TRP A 248 -9.34 -8.48 -13.17
C TRP A 248 -9.23 -8.39 -14.70
N ASP A 249 -9.44 -7.22 -15.29
CA ASP A 249 -9.46 -7.01 -16.75
C ASP A 249 -8.27 -6.17 -17.26
N ALA A 250 -7.30 -5.83 -16.40
CA ALA A 250 -6.14 -5.04 -16.78
C ALA A 250 -4.95 -5.90 -17.20
N THR A 251 -4.15 -5.40 -18.12
CA THR A 251 -2.85 -5.97 -18.51
C THR A 251 -1.73 -5.27 -17.76
N GLY A 252 -0.74 -6.01 -17.31
CA GLY A 252 0.42 -5.45 -16.61
C GLY A 252 1.73 -6.01 -17.12
N THR A 253 2.82 -5.28 -16.87
CA THR A 253 4.15 -5.75 -17.26
C THR A 253 5.06 -5.84 -16.04
N SER A 254 5.74 -6.97 -15.92
CA SER A 254 6.73 -7.22 -14.89
C SER A 254 8.12 -7.32 -15.50
N TYR A 255 9.04 -6.51 -14.99
CA TYR A 255 10.42 -6.42 -15.46
C TYR A 255 11.38 -7.01 -14.43
N LEU A 256 12.23 -7.94 -14.87
CA LEU A 256 13.33 -8.47 -14.08
C LEU A 256 14.63 -7.82 -14.56
N ILE A 257 15.24 -6.98 -13.73
CA ILE A 257 16.55 -6.40 -14.04
C ILE A 257 17.62 -7.38 -13.58
N LEU A 258 18.34 -7.95 -14.55
CA LEU A 258 19.39 -8.95 -14.31
C LEU A 258 20.76 -8.41 -14.70
N ASN A 259 21.73 -8.56 -13.81
CA ASN A 259 23.13 -8.36 -14.11
C ASN A 259 23.78 -9.68 -14.59
N PRO A 260 25.03 -9.68 -15.11
CA PRO A 260 25.66 -10.87 -15.66
C PRO A 260 25.90 -12.02 -14.66
N GLU A 261 25.88 -11.74 -13.35
CA GLU A 261 26.11 -12.72 -12.30
C GLU A 261 24.81 -13.34 -11.76
N GLU A 262 23.66 -12.74 -12.11
CA GLU A 262 22.34 -13.21 -11.65
C GLU A 262 21.71 -14.21 -12.60
N HIS A 263 21.16 -15.27 -12.07
CA HIS A 263 20.44 -16.29 -12.81
C HIS A 263 18.95 -16.16 -12.50
N VAL A 264 18.12 -16.44 -13.49
CA VAL A 264 16.66 -16.52 -13.28
C VAL A 264 16.38 -17.73 -12.41
N PRO A 265 15.67 -17.58 -11.28
CA PRO A 265 15.26 -18.72 -10.45
C PRO A 265 14.33 -19.67 -11.18
N ASP A 266 14.35 -20.97 -10.80
CA ASP A 266 13.59 -22.02 -11.47
C ASP A 266 12.06 -21.82 -11.44
N TYR A 267 11.53 -21.06 -10.48
CA TYR A 267 10.12 -20.71 -10.39
C TYR A 267 9.69 -19.56 -11.33
N ILE A 268 10.62 -19.01 -12.10
CA ILE A 268 10.34 -18.00 -13.13
C ILE A 268 10.58 -18.65 -14.50
N PRO A 269 9.69 -18.45 -15.48
CA PRO A 269 9.91 -19.00 -16.82
C PRO A 269 11.30 -18.70 -17.37
N SER A 270 11.98 -19.70 -17.88
CA SER A 270 13.36 -19.56 -18.41
C SER A 270 13.44 -18.72 -19.68
N GLU A 271 12.40 -18.78 -20.51
CA GLU A 271 12.29 -18.01 -21.73
C GLU A 271 11.52 -16.71 -21.49
N LEU A 272 12.28 -15.62 -21.27
CA LEU A 272 11.73 -14.29 -21.07
C LEU A 272 12.01 -13.41 -22.28
N GLU A 273 11.01 -12.68 -22.71
CA GLU A 273 11.19 -11.62 -23.72
C GLU A 273 12.16 -10.55 -23.19
N ILE A 274 13.12 -10.16 -24.01
CA ILE A 274 14.08 -9.11 -23.65
C ILE A 274 13.46 -7.75 -23.95
N PHE A 275 13.47 -6.87 -22.96
CA PHE A 275 13.13 -5.46 -23.16
C PHE A 275 14.41 -4.68 -23.40
N ASP A 276 14.58 -4.26 -24.66
CA ASP A 276 15.73 -3.46 -25.07
C ASP A 276 15.56 -2.00 -24.64
N LEU A 277 16.49 -1.53 -23.82
CA LEU A 277 16.52 -0.13 -23.40
C LEU A 277 17.12 0.75 -24.52
N PRO A 278 16.56 1.94 -24.77
CA PRO A 278 17.15 2.86 -25.73
C PRO A 278 18.52 3.32 -25.24
N GLU A 279 19.46 3.50 -26.18
CA GLU A 279 20.79 4.03 -25.86
C GLU A 279 20.67 5.39 -25.15
N ASN A 280 19.83 6.26 -25.70
CA ASN A 280 19.51 7.58 -25.15
C ASN A 280 18.13 7.55 -24.50
N ALA A 281 18.08 7.31 -23.19
CA ALA A 281 16.83 7.38 -22.45
C ALA A 281 16.25 8.81 -22.47
N PRO A 282 14.92 8.97 -22.56
CA PRO A 282 14.30 10.29 -22.41
C PRO A 282 14.58 10.87 -21.01
N ARG A 283 14.31 12.16 -20.84
CA ARG A 283 14.38 12.76 -19.48
C ARG A 283 13.27 12.21 -18.60
N PRO A 284 13.49 12.15 -17.26
CA PRO A 284 12.45 11.72 -16.34
C PRO A 284 11.15 12.51 -16.54
N ALA A 285 10.05 11.81 -16.61
CA ALA A 285 8.74 12.43 -16.73
C ALA A 285 8.38 13.19 -15.44
N LYS A 286 7.81 14.39 -15.60
CA LYS A 286 7.27 15.13 -14.48
C LYS A 286 5.80 14.76 -14.28
N PRO A 287 5.39 14.32 -13.10
CA PRO A 287 3.99 14.02 -12.80
C PRO A 287 3.10 15.23 -13.08
N GLN A 288 1.89 14.99 -13.58
CA GLN A 288 0.90 16.04 -13.84
C GLN A 288 0.33 16.64 -12.56
N TRP A 289 0.35 15.90 -11.47
CA TRP A 289 -0.16 16.27 -10.17
C TRP A 289 0.96 16.61 -9.20
N VAL A 290 0.64 17.42 -8.20
CA VAL A 290 1.47 17.71 -7.03
C VAL A 290 0.57 17.58 -5.81
N THR A 291 1.08 17.04 -4.73
CA THR A 291 0.33 16.93 -3.48
C THR A 291 0.60 18.16 -2.60
N ILE A 292 -0.47 18.76 -2.08
CA ILE A 292 -0.39 19.75 -1.00
C ILE A 292 -0.79 19.12 0.32
N TYR A 293 -0.10 19.55 1.38
CA TYR A 293 -0.41 19.24 2.77
C TYR A 293 -1.22 20.38 3.38
N ILE A 294 -2.22 20.05 4.18
CA ILE A 294 -3.03 20.99 4.97
C ILE A 294 -3.00 20.51 6.42
N GLY A 295 -2.43 21.31 7.35
CA GLY A 295 -2.23 20.96 8.75
C GLY A 295 -3.51 20.98 9.60
N LYS A 296 -4.66 20.62 9.02
CA LYS A 296 -5.98 20.48 9.66
C LYS A 296 -6.74 19.30 9.09
N GLY A 297 -7.51 18.61 9.94
CA GLY A 297 -8.21 17.38 9.58
C GLY A 297 -9.62 17.25 10.15
N LYS A 298 -10.09 16.00 10.26
CA LYS A 298 -11.45 15.67 10.76
C LYS A 298 -11.69 16.16 12.19
N LYS A 299 -10.68 16.08 13.07
CA LYS A 299 -10.78 16.60 14.45
C LYS A 299 -10.98 18.11 14.53
N ASP A 300 -10.53 18.84 13.50
CA ASP A 300 -10.80 20.25 13.31
C ASP A 300 -12.13 20.52 12.56
N LYS A 301 -12.95 19.47 12.35
CA LYS A 301 -14.19 19.52 11.57
C LYS A 301 -14.00 19.96 10.12
N LEU A 302 -12.82 19.70 9.53
CA LEU A 302 -12.55 19.96 8.13
C LEU A 302 -13.02 18.77 7.29
N SER A 303 -13.74 19.06 6.21
CA SER A 303 -14.26 18.08 5.26
C SER A 303 -13.65 18.26 3.86
N LYS A 304 -13.82 17.24 3.00
CA LYS A 304 -13.42 17.33 1.59
C LYS A 304 -14.10 18.51 0.87
N ILE A 305 -15.37 18.79 1.20
CA ILE A 305 -16.13 19.88 0.61
C ILE A 305 -15.58 21.25 1.02
N ASP A 306 -15.19 21.42 2.30
CA ASP A 306 -14.58 22.64 2.79
C ASP A 306 -13.26 22.94 2.07
N ILE A 307 -12.43 21.90 1.86
CA ILE A 307 -11.16 22.00 1.15
C ILE A 307 -11.37 22.35 -0.31
N ALA A 308 -12.24 21.62 -1.01
CA ALA A 308 -12.54 21.88 -2.42
C ALA A 308 -13.09 23.32 -2.60
N GLY A 309 -14.05 23.73 -1.78
CA GLY A 309 -14.60 25.08 -1.79
C GLY A 309 -13.58 26.18 -1.54
N PHE A 310 -12.62 25.94 -0.65
CA PHE A 310 -11.49 26.84 -0.39
C PHE A 310 -10.59 26.98 -1.61
N LEU A 311 -10.19 25.85 -2.21
CA LEU A 311 -9.31 25.83 -3.38
C LEU A 311 -9.96 26.48 -4.61
N TYR A 312 -11.27 26.29 -4.82
CA TYR A 312 -11.99 26.93 -5.92
C TYR A 312 -12.14 28.45 -5.69
N LYS A 313 -12.56 28.88 -4.49
CA LYS A 313 -12.89 30.28 -4.20
C LYS A 313 -11.67 31.15 -3.93
N LYS A 314 -10.70 30.65 -3.14
CA LYS A 314 -9.50 31.40 -2.74
C LYS A 314 -8.29 31.05 -3.59
N GLY A 315 -8.17 29.80 -4.00
CA GLY A 315 -7.09 29.32 -4.85
C GLY A 315 -7.31 29.57 -6.34
N ASN A 316 -8.50 30.01 -6.75
CA ASN A 316 -8.88 30.24 -8.14
C ASN A 316 -8.60 29.02 -9.04
N LEU A 317 -8.86 27.81 -8.51
CA LEU A 317 -8.74 26.56 -9.27
C LEU A 317 -10.07 26.18 -9.90
N ALA A 318 -10.02 25.58 -11.09
CA ALA A 318 -11.14 24.89 -11.71
C ALA A 318 -11.29 23.48 -11.11
N ARG A 319 -12.43 22.84 -11.38
CA ARG A 319 -12.72 21.49 -10.85
C ARG A 319 -11.70 20.46 -11.32
N GLU A 320 -11.26 20.53 -12.56
CA GLU A 320 -10.26 19.68 -13.19
C GLU A 320 -8.83 19.92 -12.67
N ASP A 321 -8.58 21.04 -11.97
CA ASP A 321 -7.29 21.33 -11.36
C ASP A 321 -7.12 20.69 -9.97
N VAL A 322 -8.22 20.16 -9.39
CA VAL A 322 -8.24 19.53 -8.06
C VAL A 322 -8.53 18.05 -8.22
N GLY A 323 -7.58 17.22 -7.85
CA GLY A 323 -7.69 15.77 -7.87
C GLY A 323 -8.20 15.20 -6.55
N ALA A 324 -7.66 14.03 -6.16
CA ALA A 324 -8.05 13.35 -4.94
C ALA A 324 -7.84 14.22 -3.70
N ILE A 325 -8.81 14.18 -2.77
CA ILE A 325 -8.72 14.81 -1.45
C ILE A 325 -8.84 13.72 -0.40
N ASP A 326 -7.85 13.61 0.49
CA ASP A 326 -7.88 12.70 1.64
C ASP A 326 -7.76 13.48 2.94
N VAL A 327 -8.76 13.35 3.82
CA VAL A 327 -8.82 14.06 5.10
C VAL A 327 -8.60 13.06 6.21
N LYS A 328 -7.46 13.18 6.90
CA LYS A 328 -7.10 12.41 8.09
C LYS A 328 -7.61 13.11 9.36
N ASP A 329 -7.29 12.55 10.51
CA ASP A 329 -7.76 13.11 11.78
C ASP A 329 -7.21 14.51 12.05
N HIS A 330 -5.91 14.74 11.78
CA HIS A 330 -5.19 15.98 12.10
C HIS A 330 -4.69 16.77 10.89
N TYR A 331 -4.73 16.20 9.69
CA TYR A 331 -4.24 16.83 8.47
C TYR A 331 -5.02 16.34 7.25
N ALA A 332 -4.80 16.98 6.12
CA ALA A 332 -5.34 16.52 4.84
C ALA A 332 -4.30 16.64 3.73
N PHE A 333 -4.46 15.80 2.71
CA PHE A 333 -3.71 15.87 1.46
C PHE A 333 -4.65 16.15 0.30
N VAL A 334 -4.16 16.92 -0.68
CA VAL A 334 -4.90 17.23 -1.90
C VAL A 334 -3.98 17.17 -3.11
N ALA A 335 -4.40 16.52 -4.17
CA ALA A 335 -3.72 16.58 -5.45
C ALA A 335 -4.15 17.84 -6.21
N VAL A 336 -3.18 18.58 -6.73
CA VAL A 336 -3.39 19.79 -7.53
C VAL A 336 -2.59 19.68 -8.83
N ARG A 337 -3.14 20.16 -9.94
CA ARG A 337 -2.41 20.23 -11.21
C ARG A 337 -1.12 20.99 -11.07
N ARG A 338 0.02 20.39 -11.47
CA ARG A 338 1.37 20.95 -11.35
C ARG A 338 1.50 22.39 -11.89
N PRO A 339 0.96 22.74 -13.06
CA PRO A 339 1.06 24.12 -13.57
C PRO A 339 0.40 25.18 -12.66
N LYS A 340 -0.58 24.77 -11.85
CA LYS A 340 -1.35 25.66 -10.98
C LYS A 340 -0.71 25.86 -9.60
N MET A 341 0.24 25.01 -9.21
CA MET A 341 0.77 24.92 -7.84
C MET A 341 1.37 26.26 -7.36
N LYS A 342 2.26 26.87 -8.13
CA LYS A 342 2.91 28.14 -7.73
C LYS A 342 1.90 29.27 -7.54
N GLN A 343 0.96 29.41 -8.48
CA GLN A 343 -0.09 30.42 -8.41
C GLN A 343 -0.99 30.17 -7.20
N LEU A 344 -1.40 28.93 -6.97
CA LEU A 344 -2.21 28.54 -5.84
C LEU A 344 -1.57 28.96 -4.52
N LEU A 345 -0.33 28.53 -4.24
CA LEU A 345 0.35 28.84 -2.98
C LEU A 345 0.51 30.35 -2.76
N THR A 346 0.65 31.13 -3.82
CA THR A 346 0.69 32.58 -3.74
C THR A 346 -0.68 33.16 -3.33
N LEU A 347 -1.75 32.71 -3.97
CA LEU A 347 -3.11 33.20 -3.72
C LEU A 347 -3.64 32.87 -2.32
N ILE A 348 -3.33 31.65 -1.83
CA ILE A 348 -3.85 31.18 -0.53
C ILE A 348 -2.95 31.54 0.65
N ARG A 349 -1.86 32.24 0.41
CA ARG A 349 -0.92 32.61 1.46
C ARG A 349 -1.58 33.50 2.53
N GLY A 350 -1.66 32.99 3.76
CA GLY A 350 -2.29 33.68 4.89
C GLY A 350 -3.81 33.59 4.93
N GLU A 351 -4.44 32.98 3.93
CA GLU A 351 -5.88 32.75 3.90
C GLU A 351 -6.32 31.72 4.95
N LYS A 352 -7.55 31.85 5.40
CA LYS A 352 -8.17 30.93 6.37
C LYS A 352 -9.07 29.94 5.68
N ILE A 353 -8.91 28.65 6.00
CA ILE A 353 -9.84 27.62 5.58
C ILE A 353 -10.89 27.42 6.68
N LYS A 354 -12.17 27.61 6.37
CA LYS A 354 -13.28 27.51 7.35
C LYS A 354 -13.06 28.36 8.61
N GLY A 355 -12.50 29.58 8.44
CA GLY A 355 -12.17 30.48 9.54
C GLY A 355 -10.87 30.14 10.32
N MET A 356 -10.23 29.02 10.02
CA MET A 356 -9.03 28.53 10.71
C MET A 356 -7.75 28.89 9.93
N LYS A 357 -6.75 29.39 10.61
CA LYS A 357 -5.40 29.54 10.06
C LYS A 357 -4.67 28.21 10.16
N THR A 358 -4.04 27.79 9.08
CA THR A 358 -3.30 26.50 9.03
C THR A 358 -2.12 26.61 8.08
N VAL A 359 -1.19 25.67 8.23
CA VAL A 359 -0.10 25.46 7.26
C VAL A 359 -0.69 24.81 6.01
N ILE A 360 -0.36 25.37 4.85
CA ILE A 360 -0.68 24.80 3.54
C ILE A 360 0.59 24.92 2.69
N GLU A 361 1.14 23.79 2.31
CA GLU A 361 2.43 23.70 1.61
C GLU A 361 2.47 22.49 0.67
N GLU A 362 3.48 22.40 -0.19
CA GLU A 362 3.76 21.19 -0.96
C GLU A 362 4.17 20.08 0.01
N ALA A 363 3.64 18.89 -0.19
CA ALA A 363 3.96 17.72 0.63
C ALA A 363 5.26 17.10 0.12
N ASP A 364 6.36 17.49 0.72
CA ASP A 364 7.71 16.96 0.43
C ASP A 364 7.95 15.57 1.04
#